data_8660839b1bf3cafff8b89a243a9b7382
#
_entry.id   8660839b1bf3cafff8b89a243a9b7382
#
_cell.length_a   1.000
_cell.length_b   1.000
_cell.length_c   1.000
_cell.angle_alpha   90.00
_cell.angle_beta   90.00
_cell.angle_gamma   90.00
#
_symmetry.space_group_name_H-M   'P 1'
#
loop_
_entity.id
_entity.type
_entity.pdbx_description
1 polymer ?
#
loop_
_entity_poly.entity_id
_entity_poly.type
_entity_poly.pdbx_seq_one_letter_code
_entity_poly.pdbx_strand_id
1 'polypeptide(L)'
;MALRFAAEDADGIDGLCLLAPYLGSRIVAAEVAAQGLAQWSAGALGDDDDERRVWRFVQRLPTMVAAPSVFLGLGSEDRFADTQQLLADAVPADSTLMLAGGHDWPVWRALWDRFLDRFESKA
;
A
#
# COMPACT_ATOMS: atom_id res chain seq x y z
N MET A 1 -9.09 -2.40 -2.81
CA MET A 1 -9.56 -2.44 -4.21
C MET A 1 -8.57 -1.83 -5.20
N ALA A 2 -8.05 -0.62 -4.96
CA ALA A 2 -7.08 0.02 -5.86
C ALA A 2 -5.82 -0.82 -6.07
N LEU A 3 -5.25 -1.38 -5.02
CA LEU A 3 -4.07 -2.25 -5.12
C LEU A 3 -4.34 -3.52 -5.93
N ARG A 4 -5.52 -4.10 -5.76
CA ARG A 4 -5.92 -5.28 -6.52
C ARG A 4 -6.01 -4.97 -8.00
N PHE A 5 -6.62 -3.85 -8.35
CA PHE A 5 -6.72 -3.39 -9.73
C PHE A 5 -5.32 -3.16 -10.33
N ALA A 6 -4.44 -2.48 -9.59
CA ALA A 6 -3.07 -2.23 -10.02
C ALA A 6 -2.27 -3.51 -10.19
N ALA A 7 -2.50 -4.51 -9.34
CA ALA A 7 -1.83 -5.80 -9.43
C ALA A 7 -2.21 -6.57 -10.70
N GLU A 8 -3.43 -6.36 -11.21
CA GLU A 8 -3.92 -7.01 -12.43
C GLU A 8 -3.46 -6.27 -13.70
N ASP A 9 -3.44 -4.93 -13.66
CA ASP A 9 -3.11 -4.10 -14.82
C ASP A 9 -2.44 -2.80 -14.39
N ALA A 10 -1.15 -2.87 -14.09
CA ALA A 10 -0.37 -1.70 -13.68
C ALA A 10 -0.08 -0.74 -14.85
N ASP A 11 -0.10 -1.23 -16.09
CA ASP A 11 0.28 -0.43 -17.26
C ASP A 11 -0.67 0.74 -17.52
N GLY A 12 -1.93 0.62 -17.11
CA GLY A 12 -2.92 1.67 -17.27
C GLY A 12 -2.99 2.68 -16.12
N ILE A 13 -2.09 2.58 -15.13
CA ILE A 13 -2.16 3.36 -13.89
C ILE A 13 -0.89 4.20 -13.73
N ASP A 14 -1.05 5.52 -13.67
CA ASP A 14 0.06 6.44 -13.44
C ASP A 14 0.33 6.66 -11.94
N GLY A 15 -0.69 6.58 -11.11
CA GLY A 15 -0.54 6.81 -9.68
C GLY A 15 -1.62 6.16 -8.84
N LEU A 16 -1.27 5.91 -7.58
CA LEU A 16 -2.16 5.36 -6.56
C LEU A 16 -2.16 6.27 -5.34
N CYS A 17 -3.35 6.61 -4.86
CA CYS A 17 -3.52 7.27 -3.58
C CYS A 17 -4.18 6.29 -2.62
N LEU A 18 -3.43 5.86 -1.61
CA LEU A 18 -3.87 4.86 -0.65
C LEU A 18 -3.98 5.51 0.72
N LEU A 19 -5.19 5.59 1.24
CA LEU A 19 -5.47 6.20 2.55
C LEU A 19 -5.93 5.10 3.50
N ALA A 20 -5.09 4.79 4.49
CA ALA A 20 -5.34 3.74 5.48
C ALA A 20 -5.80 2.43 4.82
N PRO A 21 -5.04 1.89 3.84
CA PRO A 21 -5.52 0.76 3.05
C PRO A 21 -5.71 -0.50 3.87
N TYR A 22 -6.72 -1.28 3.50
CA TYR A 22 -6.92 -2.62 3.99
C TYR A 22 -6.22 -3.60 3.03
N LEU A 23 -5.31 -4.40 3.55
CA LEU A 23 -4.45 -5.28 2.74
C LEU A 23 -4.81 -6.76 2.89
N GLY A 24 -6.05 -7.04 3.24
CA GLY A 24 -6.51 -8.41 3.40
C GLY A 24 -6.35 -8.94 4.83
N SER A 25 -6.31 -10.25 4.96
CA SER A 25 -6.27 -10.89 6.27
C SER A 25 -4.91 -10.74 6.95
N ARG A 26 -4.93 -10.82 8.27
CA ARG A 26 -3.69 -10.82 9.07
C ARG A 26 -2.86 -12.09 8.86
N ILE A 27 -3.48 -13.17 8.37
CA ILE A 27 -2.79 -14.44 8.12
C ILE A 27 -1.72 -14.25 7.04
N VAL A 28 -2.09 -13.65 5.90
CA VAL A 28 -1.14 -13.41 4.81
C VAL A 28 -0.13 -12.34 5.21
N ALA A 29 -0.57 -11.28 5.88
CA ALA A 29 0.33 -10.24 6.37
C ALA A 29 1.37 -10.80 7.35
N ALA A 30 0.98 -11.71 8.24
CA ALA A 30 1.90 -12.38 9.17
C ALA A 30 2.90 -13.27 8.43
N GLU A 31 2.47 -13.96 7.39
CA GLU A 31 3.34 -14.77 6.53
C GLU A 31 4.43 -13.88 5.88
N VAL A 32 4.03 -12.75 5.33
CA VAL A 32 4.97 -11.80 4.71
C VAL A 32 5.93 -11.24 5.76
N ALA A 33 5.41 -10.84 6.92
CA ALA A 33 6.22 -10.26 7.99
C ALA A 33 7.26 -11.25 8.53
N ALA A 34 6.92 -12.54 8.62
CA ALA A 34 7.81 -13.56 9.12
C ALA A 34 9.05 -13.74 8.25
N GLN A 35 8.93 -13.54 6.95
CA GLN A 35 10.03 -13.66 5.99
C GLN A 35 10.66 -12.30 5.65
N GLY A 36 9.95 -11.21 5.92
CA GLY A 36 10.28 -9.90 5.39
C GLY A 36 9.82 -9.75 3.95
N LEU A 37 9.25 -8.61 3.59
CA LEU A 37 8.63 -8.42 2.27
C LEU A 37 9.60 -8.71 1.13
N ALA A 38 10.84 -8.24 1.23
CA ALA A 38 11.83 -8.41 0.16
C ALA A 38 12.21 -9.88 -0.06
N GLN A 39 12.17 -10.70 0.98
CA GLN A 39 12.56 -12.11 0.95
C GLN A 39 11.37 -13.06 0.79
N TRP A 40 10.16 -12.54 0.94
CA TRP A 40 8.95 -13.36 0.90
C TRP A 40 8.74 -13.97 -0.50
N SER A 41 8.32 -15.23 -0.51
CA SER A 41 7.96 -15.94 -1.74
C SER A 41 6.49 -16.34 -1.69
N ALA A 42 5.73 -15.90 -2.68
CA ALA A 42 4.31 -16.23 -2.80
C ALA A 42 4.06 -17.70 -3.18
N GLY A 43 5.05 -18.34 -3.80
CA GLY A 43 4.86 -19.69 -4.32
C GLY A 43 3.87 -19.73 -5.49
N ALA A 44 3.28 -20.88 -5.73
CA ALA A 44 2.22 -21.04 -6.72
C ALA A 44 0.90 -20.46 -6.19
N LEU A 45 0.25 -19.59 -6.96
CA LEU A 45 -0.97 -18.91 -6.56
C LEU A 45 -2.20 -19.57 -7.21
N GLY A 46 -3.21 -19.83 -6.39
CA GLY A 46 -4.53 -20.20 -6.89
C GLY A 46 -5.21 -19.01 -7.58
N ASP A 47 -6.23 -19.30 -8.39
CA ASP A 47 -6.94 -18.27 -9.16
C ASP A 47 -7.67 -17.26 -8.28
N ASP A 48 -8.03 -17.64 -7.06
CA ASP A 48 -8.76 -16.83 -6.09
C ASP A 48 -7.88 -16.24 -5.00
N ASP A 49 -6.55 -16.38 -5.10
CA ASP A 49 -5.63 -15.88 -4.08
C ASP A 49 -5.25 -14.42 -4.35
N ASP A 50 -6.23 -13.53 -4.25
CA ASP A 50 -6.04 -12.11 -4.50
C ASP A 50 -5.12 -11.45 -3.48
N GLU A 51 -5.15 -11.89 -2.22
CA GLU A 51 -4.33 -11.30 -1.16
C GLU A 51 -2.84 -11.46 -1.45
N ARG A 52 -2.40 -12.67 -1.79
CA ARG A 52 -0.99 -12.91 -2.11
C ARG A 52 -0.58 -12.27 -3.43
N ARG A 53 -1.49 -12.13 -4.37
CA ARG A 53 -1.22 -11.38 -5.61
C ARG A 53 -0.96 -9.91 -5.35
N VAL A 54 -1.74 -9.29 -4.46
CA VAL A 54 -1.53 -7.90 -4.06
C VAL A 54 -0.16 -7.74 -3.39
N TRP A 55 0.19 -8.62 -2.45
CA TRP A 55 1.49 -8.57 -1.78
C TRP A 55 2.66 -8.80 -2.74
N ARG A 56 2.48 -9.67 -3.73
CA ARG A 56 3.50 -9.86 -4.77
C ARG A 56 3.70 -8.62 -5.62
N PHE A 57 2.62 -7.92 -5.94
CA PHE A 57 2.70 -6.63 -6.62
C PHE A 57 3.44 -5.60 -5.75
N VAL A 58 3.10 -5.48 -4.48
CA VAL A 58 3.77 -4.58 -3.55
C VAL A 58 5.26 -4.89 -3.46
N GLN A 59 5.62 -6.16 -3.39
CA GLN A 59 7.01 -6.60 -3.35
C GLN A 59 7.81 -6.14 -4.57
N ARG A 60 7.18 -6.06 -5.73
CA ARG A 60 7.81 -5.66 -6.98
C ARG A 60 7.95 -4.17 -7.17
N LEU A 61 7.15 -3.36 -6.46
CA LEU A 61 7.12 -1.91 -6.67
C LEU A 61 8.51 -1.25 -6.70
N PRO A 62 9.44 -1.56 -5.79
CA PRO A 62 10.75 -0.91 -5.78
C PRO A 62 11.60 -1.18 -7.03
N THR A 63 11.32 -2.26 -7.76
CA THR A 63 12.13 -2.69 -8.90
C THR A 63 11.41 -2.59 -10.25
N MET A 64 10.16 -2.16 -10.26
CA MET A 64 9.39 -2.00 -11.52
C MET A 64 9.91 -0.82 -12.31
N VAL A 65 10.12 -1.03 -13.61
CA VAL A 65 10.64 0.02 -14.50
C VAL A 65 9.66 1.17 -14.67
N ALA A 66 8.38 0.89 -14.79
CA ALA A 66 7.32 1.89 -14.96
C ALA A 66 6.29 1.77 -13.84
N ALA A 67 6.76 1.69 -12.60
CA ALA A 67 5.87 1.58 -11.45
C ALA A 67 4.99 2.83 -11.32
N PRO A 68 3.71 2.66 -10.94
CA PRO A 68 2.87 3.81 -10.63
C PRO A 68 3.44 4.59 -9.44
N SER A 69 3.26 5.90 -9.44
CA SER A 69 3.57 6.70 -8.26
C SER A 69 2.58 6.35 -7.15
N VAL A 70 3.08 6.13 -5.94
CA VAL A 70 2.22 5.76 -4.81
C VAL A 70 2.29 6.85 -3.74
N PHE A 71 1.14 7.38 -3.36
CA PHE A 71 1.00 8.16 -2.13
C PHE A 71 0.32 7.29 -1.09
N LEU A 72 0.97 7.12 0.05
CA LEU A 72 0.47 6.29 1.14
C LEU A 72 0.23 7.15 2.38
N GLY A 73 -1.02 7.22 2.82
CA GLY A 73 -1.39 7.92 4.05
C GLY A 73 -1.82 6.93 5.12
N LEU A 74 -1.29 7.12 6.34
CA LEU A 74 -1.50 6.21 7.45
C LEU A 74 -1.93 6.96 8.71
N GLY A 75 -2.74 6.31 9.55
CA GLY A 75 -2.98 6.74 10.92
C GLY A 75 -2.06 5.97 11.87
N SER A 76 -1.36 6.65 12.76
CA SER A 76 -0.41 6.02 13.67
C SER A 76 -1.05 5.05 14.66
N GLU A 77 -2.34 5.23 14.94
CA GLU A 77 -3.10 4.40 15.87
C GLU A 77 -4.11 3.50 15.13
N ASP A 78 -3.98 3.35 13.81
CA ASP A 78 -4.82 2.49 13.01
C ASP A 78 -4.62 1.03 13.45
N ARG A 79 -5.71 0.29 13.60
CA ARG A 79 -5.66 -1.13 13.99
C ARG A 79 -4.96 -2.02 12.98
N PHE A 80 -4.77 -1.53 11.76
CA PHE A 80 -4.04 -2.23 10.69
C PHE A 80 -2.63 -1.66 10.48
N ALA A 81 -2.13 -0.85 11.41
CA ALA A 81 -0.86 -0.14 11.26
C ALA A 81 0.32 -1.08 10.97
N ASP A 82 0.38 -2.23 11.62
CA ASP A 82 1.47 -3.20 11.41
C ASP A 82 1.49 -3.71 9.97
N THR A 83 0.33 -4.02 9.41
CA THR A 83 0.19 -4.46 8.02
C THR A 83 0.52 -3.33 7.05
N GLN A 84 0.06 -2.13 7.35
CA GLN A 84 0.32 -0.95 6.54
C GLN A 84 1.80 -0.58 6.53
N GLN A 85 2.52 -0.84 7.61
CA GLN A 85 3.95 -0.61 7.68
C GLN A 85 4.73 -1.48 6.69
N LEU A 86 4.30 -2.72 6.46
CA LEU A 86 4.89 -3.58 5.43
C LEU A 86 4.77 -2.95 4.04
N LEU A 87 3.63 -2.34 3.74
CA LEU A 87 3.44 -1.61 2.49
C LEU A 87 4.32 -0.36 2.45
N ALA A 88 4.41 0.37 3.54
CA ALA A 88 5.24 1.58 3.63
C ALA A 88 6.72 1.28 3.34
N ASP A 89 7.18 0.10 3.73
CA ASP A 89 8.57 -0.32 3.49
C ASP A 89 8.87 -0.53 1.99
N ALA A 90 7.84 -0.71 1.17
CA ALA A 90 7.99 -0.94 -0.27
C ALA A 90 7.88 0.33 -1.11
N VAL A 91 7.53 1.48 -0.52
CA VAL A 91 7.40 2.75 -1.24
C VAL A 91 8.43 3.75 -0.72
N PRO A 92 8.81 4.78 -1.53
CA PRO A 92 9.75 5.79 -1.06
C PRO A 92 9.22 6.51 0.20
N ALA A 93 10.13 6.84 1.12
CA ALA A 93 9.74 7.47 2.39
C ALA A 93 9.03 8.81 2.20
N ASP A 94 9.38 9.56 1.17
CA ASP A 94 8.75 10.84 0.85
C ASP A 94 7.35 10.69 0.25
N SER A 95 6.95 9.47 -0.10
CA SER A 95 5.61 9.14 -0.60
C SER A 95 4.67 8.68 0.51
N THR A 96 5.16 8.56 1.74
CA THR A 96 4.39 8.08 2.89
C THR A 96 4.16 9.24 3.88
N LEU A 97 2.92 9.40 4.33
CA LEU A 97 2.55 10.37 5.35
C LEU A 97 1.81 9.66 6.48
N MET A 98 2.29 9.84 7.71
CA MET A 98 1.62 9.31 8.89
C MET A 98 1.06 10.46 9.72
N LEU A 99 -0.22 10.40 10.06
CA LEU A 99 -0.89 11.34 10.95
C LEU A 99 -1.35 10.62 12.22
N ALA A 100 -1.45 11.37 13.33
CA ALA A 100 -1.98 10.82 14.57
C ALA A 100 -3.45 10.48 14.39
N GLY A 101 -3.87 9.31 14.87
CA GLY A 101 -5.25 8.87 14.85
C GLY A 101 -5.42 7.44 14.38
N GLY A 102 -6.65 6.96 14.43
CA GLY A 102 -7.02 5.59 14.12
C GLY A 102 -7.54 5.41 12.71
N HIS A 103 -8.25 4.30 12.51
CA HIS A 103 -8.86 3.94 11.24
C HIS A 103 -10.26 4.56 11.15
N ASP A 104 -10.33 5.88 10.92
CA ASP A 104 -11.56 6.65 10.99
C ASP A 104 -11.60 7.82 10.01
N TRP A 105 -12.79 8.37 9.83
CA TRP A 105 -13.05 9.41 8.85
C TRP A 105 -12.23 10.69 9.05
N PRO A 106 -12.08 11.24 10.26
CA PRO A 106 -11.28 12.46 10.44
C PRO A 106 -9.84 12.31 9.96
N VAL A 107 -9.21 11.15 10.22
CA VAL A 107 -7.85 10.87 9.75
C VAL A 107 -7.82 10.77 8.23
N TRP A 108 -8.75 10.04 7.63
CA TRP A 108 -8.81 9.89 6.18
C TRP A 108 -8.99 11.21 5.47
N ARG A 109 -9.84 12.08 6.02
CA ARG A 109 -10.07 13.40 5.46
C ARG A 109 -8.81 14.28 5.52
N ALA A 110 -8.12 14.26 6.66
CA ALA A 110 -6.87 14.99 6.82
C ALA A 110 -5.78 14.49 5.87
N LEU A 111 -5.67 13.17 5.69
CA LEU A 111 -4.75 12.57 4.73
C LEU A 111 -5.08 12.95 3.28
N TRP A 112 -6.37 12.98 2.95
CA TRP A 112 -6.83 13.37 1.61
C TRP A 112 -6.46 14.83 1.32
N ASP A 113 -6.69 15.73 2.29
CA ASP A 113 -6.32 17.14 2.14
C ASP A 113 -4.82 17.30 1.90
N ARG A 114 -3.99 16.54 2.61
CA ARG A 114 -2.54 16.57 2.41
C ARG A 114 -2.12 16.02 1.06
N PHE A 115 -2.80 14.98 0.59
CA PHE A 115 -2.56 14.45 -0.75
C PHE A 115 -2.87 15.50 -1.82
N LEU A 116 -4.01 16.17 -1.71
CA LEU A 116 -4.39 17.22 -2.65
C LEU A 116 -3.39 18.38 -2.67
N ASP A 117 -2.90 18.80 -1.51
CA ASP A 117 -1.88 19.83 -1.41
C ASP A 117 -0.61 19.44 -2.18
N ARG A 118 -0.16 18.21 -2.03
CA ARG A 118 1.00 17.70 -2.76
C ARG A 118 0.76 17.64 -4.26
N PHE A 119 -0.41 17.17 -4.65
CA PHE A 119 -0.78 17.04 -6.05
C PHE A 119 -0.81 18.41 -6.72
N GLU A 120 -1.40 19.41 -6.09
CA GLU A 120 -1.46 20.78 -6.59
C GLU A 120 -0.07 21.41 -6.66
N SER A 121 0.79 21.15 -5.70
CA SER A 121 2.17 21.68 -5.67
C SER A 121 3.02 21.18 -6.83
N LYS A 122 2.70 20.02 -7.38
CA LYS A 122 3.43 19.40 -8.48
C LYS A 122 2.86 19.74 -9.86
N ALA A 123 1.69 20.31 -9.85
CA ALA A 123 1.03 20.75 -11.08
C ALA A 123 1.55 22.14 -11.51
#